data_c40a6bf5c462253d8db337feb3af2329
#
_entry.id   c40a6bf5c462253d8db337feb3af2329
#
_cell.length_a   1.000
_cell.length_b   1.000
_cell.length_c   1.000
_cell.angle_alpha   90.00
_cell.angle_beta   90.00
_cell.angle_gamma   90.00
#
_symmetry.space_group_name_H-M   'P 1'
#
loop_
_entity.id
_entity.type
_entity.pdbx_description
1 polymer ?
#
loop_
_entity_poly.entity_id
_entity_poly.type
_entity_poly.pdbx_seq_one_letter_code
_entity_poly.pdbx_strand_id
1 'polypeptide(L)'
;MKKIFYILSICVMTILQPSCDALDLAPEDYYGAGNFWKEASQPKAFMLGLHAQLRSYYDMFYTLGELRGGTQRVGTSSLNTSLNYADIRSQNISEDIPGISNWNGLYSPIMQVNHFIQEVENGCTFLDDATRSRYLGQAYGMRALYYFMLYRTFGGVPLITKVDILDGKPSADKFYVERATPEATMEFIKADINKSENYFGNNTSFDAYDWSRYATLMLKAEIYMWAAKVSITGFTATGATDLQTAKTALSGIIGHFELMDNFASIFSCDNKKNTEIIFAMPFIEGEASNDGGRFLYQDAVFLGQAYGRNGKVIEKDTLNLKGTGGVF
;
A
#
# COMPACT_ATOMS: atom_id res chain seq x y z
N MET A 1 -23.00 -13.93 -71.06
CA MET A 1 -23.07 -14.69 -69.80
C MET A 1 -21.76 -14.73 -69.05
N LYS A 2 -20.63 -15.11 -69.63
CA LYS A 2 -19.31 -15.14 -68.91
C LYS A 2 -18.87 -13.80 -68.28
N LYS A 3 -19.07 -12.64 -68.96
CA LYS A 3 -18.68 -11.33 -68.44
C LYS A 3 -19.52 -10.89 -67.21
N ILE A 4 -20.80 -11.27 -67.15
CA ILE A 4 -21.66 -10.97 -66.01
C ILE A 4 -21.27 -11.83 -64.78
N PHE A 5 -20.81 -13.04 -65.00
CA PHE A 5 -20.33 -13.93 -63.93
C PHE A 5 -19.03 -13.40 -63.29
N TYR A 6 -18.10 -12.85 -64.09
CA TYR A 6 -16.88 -12.22 -63.55
C TYR A 6 -17.17 -10.95 -62.77
N ILE A 7 -18.10 -10.12 -63.23
CA ILE A 7 -18.51 -8.90 -62.50
C ILE A 7 -19.20 -9.28 -61.16
N LEU A 8 -20.05 -10.29 -61.16
CA LEU A 8 -20.70 -10.77 -59.93
C LEU A 8 -19.69 -11.38 -58.96
N SER A 9 -18.68 -12.13 -59.47
CA SER A 9 -17.61 -12.72 -58.65
C SER A 9 -16.71 -11.66 -58.04
N ILE A 10 -16.40 -10.54 -58.71
CA ILE A 10 -15.62 -9.44 -58.19
C ILE A 10 -16.43 -8.65 -57.16
N CYS A 11 -17.72 -8.41 -57.35
CA CYS A 11 -18.59 -7.79 -56.34
C CYS A 11 -18.72 -8.61 -55.07
N VAL A 12 -18.77 -9.93 -55.16
CA VAL A 12 -18.81 -10.82 -53.99
C VAL A 12 -17.48 -10.82 -53.24
N MET A 13 -16.33 -10.72 -53.91
CA MET A 13 -15.02 -10.63 -53.28
C MET A 13 -14.75 -9.31 -52.57
N THR A 14 -15.38 -8.20 -52.98
CA THR A 14 -15.25 -6.90 -52.32
C THR A 14 -16.16 -6.77 -51.07
N ILE A 15 -17.16 -7.63 -50.92
CA ILE A 15 -18.04 -7.67 -49.74
C ILE A 15 -17.45 -8.52 -48.61
N LEU A 16 -16.44 -9.34 -48.89
CA LEU A 16 -15.75 -10.21 -47.93
C LEU A 16 -14.48 -9.55 -47.35
N GLN A 17 -14.41 -8.25 -47.29
CA GLN A 17 -13.38 -7.61 -46.46
C GLN A 17 -13.66 -7.93 -45.01
N PRO A 18 -12.75 -8.57 -44.28
CA PRO A 18 -12.94 -8.81 -42.85
C PRO A 18 -12.97 -7.46 -42.14
N SER A 19 -14.14 -7.02 -41.76
CA SER A 19 -14.35 -5.91 -40.85
C SER A 19 -14.00 -6.39 -39.44
N CYS A 20 -12.76 -6.78 -39.19
CA CYS A 20 -12.30 -7.20 -37.89
C CYS A 20 -12.30 -6.04 -36.88
N ASP A 21 -12.10 -4.80 -37.34
CA ASP A 21 -12.04 -3.63 -36.44
C ASP A 21 -13.40 -3.18 -35.90
N ALA A 22 -14.52 -3.57 -36.59
CA ALA A 22 -15.87 -3.16 -36.13
C ALA A 22 -16.42 -4.05 -35.01
N LEU A 23 -15.78 -5.19 -34.71
CA LEU A 23 -16.19 -6.11 -33.65
C LEU A 23 -15.34 -5.99 -32.39
N ASP A 24 -14.26 -5.21 -32.42
CA ASP A 24 -13.38 -4.93 -31.27
C ASP A 24 -13.78 -3.65 -30.50
N LEU A 25 -15.05 -3.28 -30.57
CA LEU A 25 -15.59 -2.25 -29.67
C LEU A 25 -15.54 -2.81 -28.23
N ALA A 26 -14.67 -2.22 -27.43
CA ALA A 26 -14.72 -2.50 -26.00
C ALA A 26 -16.13 -2.24 -25.48
N PRO A 27 -16.73 -3.14 -24.69
CA PRO A 27 -18.06 -2.93 -24.12
C PRO A 27 -18.11 -1.57 -23.43
N GLU A 28 -19.15 -0.77 -23.71
CA GLU A 28 -19.29 0.57 -23.09
C GLU A 28 -19.44 0.48 -21.56
N ASP A 29 -19.94 -0.66 -21.07
CA ASP A 29 -20.19 -0.94 -19.66
C ASP A 29 -18.99 -1.55 -18.92
N TYR A 30 -17.86 -1.77 -19.59
CA TYR A 30 -16.68 -2.39 -19.00
C TYR A 30 -15.41 -1.60 -19.29
N TYR A 31 -14.72 -1.20 -18.22
CA TYR A 31 -13.42 -0.54 -18.34
C TYR A 31 -12.32 -1.56 -18.63
N GLY A 32 -11.82 -1.56 -19.85
CA GLY A 32 -10.67 -2.35 -20.30
C GLY A 32 -9.49 -1.47 -20.69
N ALA A 33 -8.39 -2.08 -21.07
CA ALA A 33 -7.16 -1.37 -21.48
C ALA A 33 -7.37 -0.35 -22.61
N GLY A 34 -8.42 -0.53 -23.44
CA GLY A 34 -8.72 0.34 -24.58
C GLY A 34 -9.60 1.55 -24.30
N ASN A 35 -10.38 1.55 -23.21
CA ASN A 35 -11.36 2.60 -22.91
C ASN A 35 -11.18 3.29 -21.56
N PHE A 36 -10.24 2.81 -20.73
CA PHE A 36 -9.79 3.51 -19.53
C PHE A 36 -8.63 4.46 -19.87
N TRP A 37 -8.32 5.40 -19.03
CA TRP A 37 -7.28 6.43 -19.22
C TRP A 37 -7.58 7.45 -20.34
N LYS A 38 -8.84 7.87 -20.48
CA LYS A 38 -9.30 8.83 -21.51
C LYS A 38 -9.65 10.20 -20.96
N GLU A 39 -9.97 10.31 -19.68
CA GLU A 39 -10.40 11.55 -19.03
C GLU A 39 -9.90 11.65 -17.57
N ALA A 40 -9.86 12.88 -17.03
CA ALA A 40 -9.27 13.17 -15.71
C ALA A 40 -9.96 12.47 -14.52
N SER A 41 -11.21 12.08 -14.68
CA SER A 41 -11.97 11.33 -13.66
C SER A 41 -11.38 9.95 -13.40
N GLN A 42 -10.81 9.30 -14.41
CA GLN A 42 -10.31 7.93 -14.35
C GLN A 42 -9.00 7.79 -13.55
N PRO A 43 -7.94 8.57 -13.80
CA PRO A 43 -6.77 8.59 -12.92
C PRO A 43 -7.12 8.97 -11.48
N LYS A 44 -8.09 9.87 -11.28
CA LYS A 44 -8.59 10.21 -9.95
C LYS A 44 -9.22 9.01 -9.26
N ALA A 45 -10.11 8.29 -9.94
CA ALA A 45 -10.76 7.10 -9.39
C ALA A 45 -9.74 5.99 -9.09
N PHE A 46 -8.76 5.79 -9.99
CA PHE A 46 -7.70 4.81 -9.78
C PHE A 46 -6.84 5.15 -8.57
N MET A 47 -6.46 6.42 -8.38
CA MET A 47 -5.70 6.88 -7.21
C MET A 47 -6.50 6.66 -5.90
N LEU A 48 -7.81 6.90 -5.89
CA LEU A 48 -8.67 6.54 -4.75
C LEU A 48 -8.63 5.02 -4.50
N GLY A 49 -8.62 4.22 -5.56
CA GLY A 49 -8.44 2.76 -5.48
C GLY A 49 -7.11 2.37 -4.84
N LEU A 50 -6.01 3.05 -5.18
CA LEU A 50 -4.69 2.82 -4.56
C LEU A 50 -4.69 3.15 -3.06
N HIS A 51 -5.36 4.21 -2.64
CA HIS A 51 -5.52 4.53 -1.21
C HIS A 51 -6.39 3.48 -0.49
N ALA A 52 -7.49 3.05 -1.11
CA ALA A 52 -8.33 1.98 -0.56
C ALA A 52 -7.56 0.65 -0.46
N GLN A 53 -6.72 0.35 -1.44
CA GLN A 53 -5.84 -0.81 -1.41
C GLN A 53 -4.79 -0.69 -0.29
N LEU A 54 -4.13 0.46 -0.14
CA LEU A 54 -3.20 0.69 0.97
C LEU A 54 -3.89 0.45 2.31
N ARG A 55 -5.12 0.95 2.48
CA ARG A 55 -5.95 0.70 3.66
C ARG A 55 -6.20 -0.79 3.90
N SER A 56 -6.41 -1.59 2.86
CA SER A 56 -6.67 -3.03 3.00
C SER A 56 -5.48 -3.82 3.56
N TYR A 57 -4.28 -3.24 3.54
CA TYR A 57 -3.07 -3.84 4.13
C TYR A 57 -2.83 -3.45 5.60
N TYR A 58 -3.82 -2.86 6.29
CA TYR A 58 -3.69 -2.46 7.69
C TYR A 58 -3.19 -3.59 8.60
N ASP A 59 -3.60 -4.84 8.35
CA ASP A 59 -3.14 -6.03 9.06
C ASP A 59 -1.62 -6.18 9.03
N MET A 60 -1.01 -5.87 7.89
CA MET A 60 0.43 -5.98 7.70
C MET A 60 1.17 -4.89 8.49
N PHE A 61 0.60 -3.70 8.61
CA PHE A 61 1.16 -2.65 9.45
C PHE A 61 1.15 -3.05 10.93
N TYR A 62 0.09 -3.68 11.42
CA TYR A 62 0.06 -4.24 12.77
C TYR A 62 1.07 -5.38 12.92
N THR A 63 1.08 -6.33 11.97
CA THR A 63 1.93 -7.53 12.06
C THR A 63 3.41 -7.18 11.99
N LEU A 64 3.82 -6.27 11.12
CA LEU A 64 5.22 -5.89 10.94
C LEU A 64 5.68 -4.77 11.88
N GLY A 65 4.74 -4.02 12.44
CA GLY A 65 4.99 -2.91 13.38
C GLY A 65 4.69 -3.29 14.82
N GLU A 66 3.45 -3.11 15.26
CA GLU A 66 3.03 -3.23 16.67
C GLU A 66 3.33 -4.60 17.29
N LEU A 67 3.07 -5.70 16.55
CA LEU A 67 3.29 -7.04 17.08
C LEU A 67 4.77 -7.34 17.34
N ARG A 68 5.67 -6.67 16.59
CA ARG A 68 7.13 -6.79 16.76
C ARG A 68 7.72 -5.75 17.69
N GLY A 69 6.96 -4.76 18.11
CA GLY A 69 7.43 -3.64 18.92
C GLY A 69 7.80 -3.99 20.37
N GLY A 70 7.53 -5.21 20.82
CA GLY A 70 7.82 -5.65 22.19
C GLY A 70 6.82 -5.10 23.24
N THR A 71 5.81 -4.37 22.82
CA THR A 71 4.74 -3.84 23.70
C THR A 71 3.69 -4.90 24.00
N GLN A 72 3.66 -5.97 23.23
CA GLN A 72 2.74 -7.09 23.37
C GLN A 72 3.48 -8.39 23.65
N ARG A 73 2.89 -9.22 24.47
CA ARG A 73 3.36 -10.58 24.69
C ARG A 73 2.29 -11.57 24.29
N VAL A 74 2.67 -12.83 24.12
CA VAL A 74 1.72 -13.93 23.97
C VAL A 74 0.85 -13.96 25.22
N GLY A 75 -0.45 -13.77 25.04
CA GLY A 75 -1.40 -13.80 26.14
C GLY A 75 -1.46 -15.21 26.73
N THR A 76 -1.62 -15.30 28.03
CA THR A 76 -1.93 -16.54 28.71
C THR A 76 -3.45 -16.69 28.72
N SER A 77 -4.03 -17.21 27.65
CA SER A 77 -5.39 -17.70 27.71
C SER A 77 -5.39 -19.02 28.50
N SER A 78 -6.22 -19.08 29.54
CA SER A 78 -6.45 -20.32 30.30
C SER A 78 -7.03 -21.45 29.45
N LEU A 79 -7.49 -21.15 28.22
CA LEU A 79 -8.10 -22.10 27.30
C LEU A 79 -7.19 -22.52 26.15
N ASN A 80 -5.88 -22.24 26.23
CA ASN A 80 -4.91 -22.66 25.22
C ASN A 80 -5.24 -22.20 23.79
N THR A 81 -5.96 -21.10 23.63
CA THR A 81 -6.17 -20.51 22.31
C THR A 81 -4.85 -19.89 21.84
N SER A 82 -4.31 -20.41 20.76
CA SER A 82 -3.13 -19.80 20.14
C SER A 82 -3.54 -18.42 19.59
N LEU A 83 -2.89 -17.39 20.09
CA LEU A 83 -3.00 -16.07 19.50
C LEU A 83 -2.36 -16.11 18.11
N ASN A 84 -3.04 -15.54 17.12
CA ASN A 84 -2.45 -15.37 15.80
C ASN A 84 -1.12 -14.64 15.95
N TYR A 85 -0.14 -15.05 15.16
CA TYR A 85 1.19 -14.46 15.16
C TYR A 85 1.97 -14.60 16.50
N ALA A 86 1.75 -15.67 17.25
CA ALA A 86 2.42 -15.92 18.53
C ALA A 86 3.95 -15.84 18.40
N ASP A 87 4.51 -16.40 17.33
CA ASP A 87 5.95 -16.40 17.07
C ASP A 87 6.49 -15.00 16.78
N ILE A 88 5.73 -14.18 16.05
CA ILE A 88 6.09 -12.77 15.78
C ILE A 88 6.06 -11.97 17.08
N ARG A 89 5.03 -12.12 17.91
CA ARG A 89 4.90 -11.43 19.20
C ARG A 89 6.00 -11.80 20.19
N SER A 90 6.34 -13.09 20.25
CA SER A 90 7.41 -13.61 21.13
C SER A 90 8.79 -13.40 20.54
N GLN A 91 8.88 -12.92 19.30
CA GLN A 91 10.11 -12.81 18.52
C GLN A 91 10.84 -14.14 18.35
N ASN A 92 10.10 -15.26 18.40
CA ASN A 92 10.61 -16.61 18.17
C ASN A 92 10.63 -16.90 16.66
N ILE A 93 11.44 -16.14 15.92
CA ILE A 93 11.56 -16.25 14.47
C ILE A 93 12.87 -16.95 14.14
N SER A 94 12.78 -18.01 13.35
CA SER A 94 13.92 -18.81 12.88
C SER A 94 13.69 -19.24 11.42
N GLU A 95 14.64 -19.99 10.86
CA GLU A 95 14.48 -20.58 9.52
C GLU A 95 13.26 -21.53 9.47
N ASP A 96 13.03 -22.31 10.53
CA ASP A 96 11.89 -23.24 10.64
C ASP A 96 10.58 -22.53 11.00
N ILE A 97 10.66 -21.36 11.62
CA ILE A 97 9.53 -20.54 12.08
C ILE A 97 9.68 -19.13 11.53
N PRO A 98 9.47 -18.89 10.23
CA PRO A 98 9.75 -17.61 9.62
C PRO A 98 8.75 -16.49 10.00
N GLY A 99 7.64 -16.84 10.63
CA GLY A 99 6.57 -15.89 10.96
C GLY A 99 5.81 -15.39 9.73
N ILE A 100 6.52 -14.77 8.79
CA ILE A 100 6.02 -14.40 7.46
C ILE A 100 6.90 -15.07 6.42
N SER A 101 6.35 -16.06 5.71
CA SER A 101 7.11 -16.96 4.85
C SER A 101 7.22 -16.50 3.39
N ASN A 102 6.39 -15.55 2.94
CA ASN A 102 6.39 -15.12 1.55
C ASN A 102 6.07 -13.63 1.40
N TRP A 103 6.47 -13.10 0.26
CA TRP A 103 6.28 -11.69 -0.10
C TRP A 103 5.13 -11.42 -1.09
N ASN A 104 4.39 -12.46 -1.50
CA ASN A 104 3.40 -12.37 -2.57
C ASN A 104 2.37 -11.26 -2.35
N GLY A 105 1.89 -11.10 -1.12
CA GLY A 105 0.85 -10.12 -0.79
C GLY A 105 1.19 -8.69 -1.18
N LEU A 106 2.46 -8.27 -1.10
CA LEU A 106 2.87 -6.90 -1.42
C LEU A 106 3.10 -6.63 -2.90
N TYR A 107 3.22 -7.67 -3.75
CA TYR A 107 3.41 -7.44 -5.18
C TYR A 107 2.12 -7.07 -5.91
N SER A 108 0.94 -7.46 -5.41
CA SER A 108 -0.32 -7.02 -5.98
C SER A 108 -0.47 -5.49 -5.96
N PRO A 109 -0.33 -4.80 -4.81
CA PRO A 109 -0.37 -3.33 -4.79
C PRO A 109 0.78 -2.69 -5.56
N ILE A 110 1.99 -3.27 -5.56
CA ILE A 110 3.12 -2.78 -6.35
C ILE A 110 2.78 -2.78 -7.84
N MET A 111 2.16 -3.84 -8.35
CA MET A 111 1.75 -3.93 -9.75
C MET A 111 0.71 -2.86 -10.12
N GLN A 112 -0.26 -2.58 -9.26
CA GLN A 112 -1.24 -1.52 -9.49
C GLN A 112 -0.61 -0.13 -9.47
N VAL A 113 0.32 0.11 -8.55
CA VAL A 113 1.07 1.38 -8.53
C VAL A 113 1.94 1.52 -9.78
N ASN A 114 2.61 0.45 -10.24
CA ASN A 114 3.40 0.46 -11.46
C ASN A 114 2.53 0.79 -12.68
N HIS A 115 1.34 0.17 -12.77
CA HIS A 115 0.40 0.46 -13.85
C HIS A 115 -0.02 1.93 -13.83
N PHE A 116 -0.37 2.45 -12.67
CA PHE A 116 -0.73 3.87 -12.53
C PHE A 116 0.41 4.81 -12.94
N ILE A 117 1.63 4.54 -12.49
CA ILE A 117 2.82 5.33 -12.87
C ILE A 117 2.99 5.32 -14.39
N GLN A 118 2.96 4.14 -15.01
CA GLN A 118 3.14 3.98 -16.45
C GLN A 118 2.09 4.77 -17.24
N GLU A 119 0.82 4.69 -16.86
CA GLU A 119 -0.26 5.39 -17.55
C GLU A 119 -0.21 6.91 -17.34
N VAL A 120 0.09 7.37 -16.13
CA VAL A 120 0.18 8.80 -15.84
C VAL A 120 1.41 9.44 -16.50
N GLU A 121 2.54 8.73 -16.58
CA GLU A 121 3.74 9.23 -17.26
C GLU A 121 3.57 9.31 -18.78
N ASN A 122 2.90 8.33 -19.41
CA ASN A 122 2.94 8.15 -20.85
C ASN A 122 1.57 8.33 -21.55
N GLY A 123 0.46 8.06 -20.86
CA GLY A 123 -0.89 7.96 -21.46
C GLY A 123 -1.81 9.13 -21.17
N CYS A 124 -1.80 9.65 -19.94
CA CYS A 124 -2.76 10.67 -19.49
C CYS A 124 -2.37 12.10 -19.93
N THR A 125 -2.26 12.35 -21.24
CA THR A 125 -1.82 13.65 -21.78
C THR A 125 -2.80 14.80 -21.49
N PHE A 126 -4.03 14.51 -21.11
CA PHE A 126 -5.09 15.44 -20.74
C PHE A 126 -4.92 16.01 -19.31
N LEU A 127 -4.04 15.45 -18.50
CA LEU A 127 -3.76 15.98 -17.17
C LEU A 127 -2.87 17.22 -17.25
N ASP A 128 -3.21 18.26 -16.47
CA ASP A 128 -2.30 19.36 -16.23
C ASP A 128 -1.06 18.92 -15.42
N ASP A 129 0.03 19.67 -15.53
CA ASP A 129 1.31 19.32 -14.93
C ASP A 129 1.26 19.22 -13.40
N ALA A 130 0.46 20.05 -12.73
CA ALA A 130 0.33 20.06 -11.28
C ALA A 130 -0.40 18.79 -10.79
N THR A 131 -1.48 18.42 -11.47
CA THR A 131 -2.24 17.18 -11.19
C THR A 131 -1.40 15.95 -11.47
N ARG A 132 -0.71 15.92 -12.64
CA ARG A 132 0.22 14.84 -13.00
C ARG A 132 1.30 14.66 -11.96
N SER A 133 1.97 15.74 -11.56
CA SER A 133 3.05 15.72 -10.56
C SER A 133 2.53 15.24 -9.20
N ARG A 134 1.36 15.70 -8.77
CA ARG A 134 0.75 15.23 -7.52
C ARG A 134 0.50 13.71 -7.55
N TYR A 135 -0.09 13.19 -8.62
CA TYR A 135 -0.37 11.76 -8.74
C TYR A 135 0.90 10.92 -8.79
N LEU A 136 1.93 11.36 -9.52
CA LEU A 136 3.21 10.66 -9.55
C LEU A 136 3.92 10.73 -8.18
N GLY A 137 3.85 11.86 -7.49
CA GLY A 137 4.35 11.99 -6.12
C GLY A 137 3.70 10.97 -5.17
N GLN A 138 2.38 10.84 -5.21
CA GLN A 138 1.63 9.87 -4.43
C GLN A 138 2.03 8.42 -4.78
N ALA A 139 2.05 8.09 -6.05
CA ALA A 139 2.32 6.72 -6.52
C ALA A 139 3.76 6.27 -6.19
N TYR A 140 4.77 7.11 -6.45
CA TYR A 140 6.15 6.79 -6.09
C TYR A 140 6.35 6.66 -4.58
N GLY A 141 5.67 7.49 -3.78
CA GLY A 141 5.68 7.37 -2.32
C GLY A 141 5.10 6.05 -1.82
N MET A 142 3.94 5.65 -2.34
CA MET A 142 3.31 4.36 -2.01
C MET A 142 4.18 3.18 -2.43
N ARG A 143 4.81 3.23 -3.62
CA ARG A 143 5.71 2.16 -4.07
C ARG A 143 6.93 2.04 -3.17
N ALA A 144 7.52 3.17 -2.77
CA ALA A 144 8.62 3.18 -1.81
C ALA A 144 8.21 2.54 -0.47
N LEU A 145 7.00 2.83 0.03
CA LEU A 145 6.47 2.23 1.26
C LEU A 145 6.37 0.70 1.14
N TYR A 146 5.77 0.19 0.06
CA TYR A 146 5.63 -1.26 -0.13
C TYR A 146 6.98 -1.97 -0.23
N TYR A 147 7.92 -1.41 -1.00
CA TYR A 147 9.27 -1.97 -1.09
C TYR A 147 10.05 -1.84 0.22
N PHE A 148 9.83 -0.79 0.99
CA PHE A 148 10.44 -0.65 2.31
C PHE A 148 9.92 -1.68 3.32
N MET A 149 8.63 -2.00 3.27
CA MET A 149 8.06 -3.10 4.05
C MET A 149 8.68 -4.45 3.65
N LEU A 150 8.81 -4.72 2.35
CA LEU A 150 9.49 -5.91 1.82
C LEU A 150 10.94 -5.97 2.28
N TYR A 151 11.67 -4.88 2.16
CA TYR A 151 13.07 -4.79 2.55
C TYR A 151 13.29 -5.07 4.04
N ARG A 152 12.52 -4.44 4.90
CA ARG A 152 12.63 -4.65 6.37
C ARG A 152 12.33 -6.09 6.79
N THR A 153 11.58 -6.81 5.99
CA THR A 153 11.18 -8.20 6.28
C THR A 153 12.11 -9.21 5.63
N PHE A 154 12.49 -9.01 4.38
CA PHE A 154 13.17 -10.01 3.55
C PHE A 154 14.56 -9.59 3.06
N GLY A 155 14.98 -8.35 3.27
CA GLY A 155 16.21 -7.79 2.70
C GLY A 155 16.06 -7.52 1.20
N GLY A 156 16.91 -8.14 0.36
CA GLY A 156 16.77 -8.04 -1.09
C GLY A 156 15.53 -8.78 -1.59
N VAL A 157 14.85 -8.22 -2.59
CA VAL A 157 13.62 -8.78 -3.20
C VAL A 157 13.62 -8.52 -4.71
N PRO A 158 12.80 -9.23 -5.51
CA PRO A 158 12.63 -8.89 -6.93
C PRO A 158 12.17 -7.45 -7.13
N LEU A 159 12.83 -6.70 -8.01
CA LEU A 159 12.45 -5.31 -8.33
C LEU A 159 11.60 -5.28 -9.61
N ILE A 160 10.31 -5.14 -9.43
CA ILE A 160 9.31 -5.10 -10.52
C ILE A 160 8.82 -3.66 -10.67
N THR A 161 9.11 -3.05 -11.82
CA THR A 161 8.78 -1.66 -12.13
C THR A 161 7.85 -1.49 -13.32
N LYS A 162 7.59 -2.59 -14.06
CA LYS A 162 6.77 -2.60 -15.28
C LYS A 162 5.64 -3.61 -15.16
N VAL A 163 4.59 -3.37 -15.90
CA VAL A 163 3.42 -4.25 -15.98
C VAL A 163 3.45 -4.97 -17.34
N ASP A 164 4.45 -5.83 -17.53
CA ASP A 164 4.69 -6.54 -18.81
C ASP A 164 3.53 -7.48 -19.23
N ILE A 165 2.61 -7.79 -18.30
CA ILE A 165 1.43 -8.62 -18.58
C ILE A 165 0.46 -7.92 -19.54
N LEU A 166 0.38 -6.59 -19.49
CA LEU A 166 -0.55 -5.80 -20.30
C LEU A 166 -0.11 -5.66 -21.75
N ASP A 167 1.13 -6.01 -22.08
CA ASP A 167 1.65 -5.97 -23.45
C ASP A 167 1.08 -7.09 -24.36
N GLY A 168 0.20 -7.93 -23.85
CA GLY A 168 -0.45 -9.01 -24.58
C GLY A 168 0.50 -10.12 -25.04
N LYS A 169 1.75 -10.11 -24.62
CA LYS A 169 2.79 -11.10 -24.94
C LYS A 169 3.45 -11.64 -23.67
N PRO A 170 2.69 -12.37 -22.83
CA PRO A 170 3.26 -12.98 -21.63
C PRO A 170 4.32 -14.02 -22.04
N SER A 171 5.52 -13.91 -21.50
CA SER A 171 6.56 -14.93 -21.61
C SER A 171 7.08 -15.28 -20.21
N ALA A 172 7.46 -16.54 -20.01
CA ALA A 172 7.93 -17.00 -18.71
C ALA A 172 9.08 -16.14 -18.17
N ASP A 173 9.99 -15.72 -19.03
CA ASP A 173 11.17 -14.90 -18.69
C ASP A 173 10.80 -13.54 -18.08
N LYS A 174 9.62 -13.01 -18.38
CA LYS A 174 9.14 -11.75 -17.83
C LYS A 174 8.58 -11.90 -16.41
N PHE A 175 8.21 -13.10 -16.01
CA PHE A 175 7.62 -13.38 -14.69
C PHE A 175 8.63 -13.86 -13.66
N TYR A 176 9.76 -14.42 -14.10
CA TYR A 176 10.82 -14.90 -13.22
C TYR A 176 11.90 -13.85 -13.04
N VAL A 177 11.59 -12.83 -12.24
CA VAL A 177 12.57 -11.79 -11.88
C VAL A 177 13.41 -12.28 -10.72
N GLU A 178 14.72 -12.30 -10.90
CA GLU A 178 15.65 -12.67 -9.85
C GLU A 178 15.58 -11.72 -8.65
N ARG A 179 15.90 -12.25 -7.49
CA ARG A 179 16.01 -11.48 -6.26
C ARG A 179 17.17 -10.50 -6.35
N ALA A 180 16.91 -9.22 -6.20
CA ALA A 180 17.95 -8.19 -6.11
C ALA A 180 18.70 -8.28 -4.77
N THR A 181 19.89 -7.71 -4.74
CA THR A 181 20.65 -7.59 -3.48
C THR A 181 19.95 -6.62 -2.52
N PRO A 182 20.18 -6.74 -1.20
CA PRO A 182 19.68 -5.77 -0.24
C PRO A 182 20.12 -4.33 -0.55
N GLU A 183 21.35 -4.15 -1.00
CA GLU A 183 21.87 -2.84 -1.40
C GLU A 183 21.07 -2.28 -2.58
N ALA A 184 20.91 -3.02 -3.67
CA ALA A 184 20.14 -2.59 -4.83
C ALA A 184 18.67 -2.30 -4.47
N THR A 185 18.08 -3.08 -3.56
CA THR A 185 16.72 -2.86 -3.09
C THR A 185 16.60 -1.56 -2.30
N MET A 186 17.55 -1.26 -1.38
CA MET A 186 17.55 -0.02 -0.63
C MET A 186 17.76 1.20 -1.53
N GLU A 187 18.65 1.12 -2.50
CA GLU A 187 18.89 2.20 -3.47
C GLU A 187 17.63 2.45 -4.33
N PHE A 188 16.92 1.41 -4.73
CA PHE A 188 15.64 1.55 -5.42
C PHE A 188 14.59 2.26 -4.56
N ILE A 189 14.46 1.89 -3.28
CA ILE A 189 13.54 2.53 -2.33
C ILE A 189 13.88 4.01 -2.17
N LYS A 190 15.17 4.34 -2.00
CA LYS A 190 15.64 5.74 -1.91
C LYS A 190 15.35 6.52 -3.19
N ALA A 191 15.55 5.90 -4.36
CA ALA A 191 15.24 6.53 -5.64
C ALA A 191 13.76 6.87 -5.76
N ASP A 192 12.87 5.95 -5.38
CA ASP A 192 11.42 6.17 -5.44
C ASP A 192 10.95 7.25 -4.47
N ILE A 193 11.41 7.23 -3.23
CA ILE A 193 11.00 8.26 -2.27
C ILE A 193 11.54 9.65 -2.63
N ASN A 194 12.72 9.73 -3.24
CA ASN A 194 13.27 10.97 -3.76
C ASN A 194 12.48 11.47 -4.99
N LYS A 195 12.04 10.58 -5.88
CA LYS A 195 11.13 10.94 -6.98
C LYS A 195 9.81 11.47 -6.45
N SER A 196 9.22 10.81 -5.45
CA SER A 196 8.00 11.27 -4.79
C SER A 196 8.14 12.71 -4.28
N GLU A 197 9.22 13.00 -3.52
CA GLU A 197 9.49 14.36 -3.04
C GLU A 197 9.67 15.35 -4.18
N ASN A 198 10.43 15.01 -5.22
CA ASN A 198 10.66 15.88 -6.38
C ASN A 198 9.36 16.20 -7.12
N TYR A 199 8.47 15.24 -7.30
CA TYR A 199 7.17 15.47 -7.93
C TYR A 199 6.26 16.36 -7.09
N PHE A 200 6.27 16.24 -5.76
CA PHE A 200 5.56 17.18 -4.90
C PHE A 200 6.20 18.57 -4.90
N GLY A 201 7.52 18.67 -5.06
CA GLY A 201 8.24 19.94 -5.03
C GLY A 201 7.90 20.75 -3.78
N ASN A 202 7.41 21.97 -3.97
CA ASN A 202 6.98 22.87 -2.89
C ASN A 202 5.46 22.83 -2.63
N ASN A 203 4.75 21.79 -3.10
CA ASN A 203 3.31 21.68 -2.87
C ASN A 203 3.04 21.43 -1.38
N THR A 204 2.34 22.37 -0.74
CA THR A 204 1.94 22.29 0.67
C THR A 204 0.46 21.92 0.84
N SER A 205 -0.25 21.61 -0.26
CA SER A 205 -1.63 21.12 -0.18
C SER A 205 -1.70 19.86 0.65
N PHE A 206 -2.60 19.82 1.62
CA PHE A 206 -2.68 18.79 2.62
C PHE A 206 -4.13 18.35 2.90
N ASP A 207 -4.34 17.06 2.89
CA ASP A 207 -5.44 16.36 3.54
C ASP A 207 -4.84 15.14 4.24
N ALA A 208 -5.17 14.91 5.51
CA ALA A 208 -4.64 13.79 6.28
C ALA A 208 -4.98 12.41 5.69
N TYR A 209 -5.99 12.32 4.84
CA TYR A 209 -6.41 11.06 4.20
C TYR A 209 -5.80 10.85 2.81
N ASP A 210 -5.12 11.87 2.26
CA ASP A 210 -4.40 11.77 1.01
C ASP A 210 -2.90 11.65 1.25
N TRP A 211 -2.22 10.85 0.44
CA TRP A 211 -0.76 10.81 0.46
C TRP A 211 -0.22 12.17 0.01
N SER A 212 0.43 12.87 0.92
CA SER A 212 0.91 14.23 0.73
C SER A 212 2.43 14.31 0.66
N ARG A 213 2.95 15.50 0.36
CA ARG A 213 4.38 15.80 0.52
C ARG A 213 4.87 15.48 1.94
N TYR A 214 4.06 15.76 2.96
CA TYR A 214 4.46 15.53 4.35
C TYR A 214 4.52 14.02 4.68
N ALA A 215 3.60 13.22 4.15
CA ALA A 215 3.68 11.76 4.24
C ALA A 215 4.94 11.22 3.56
N THR A 216 5.29 11.77 2.39
CA THR A 216 6.54 11.45 1.67
C THR A 216 7.77 11.80 2.51
N LEU A 217 7.82 12.98 3.11
CA LEU A 217 8.96 13.42 3.94
C LEU A 217 9.11 12.58 5.22
N MET A 218 7.98 12.19 5.86
CA MET A 218 8.01 11.27 7.00
C MET A 218 8.58 9.90 6.61
N LEU A 219 8.06 9.31 5.54
CA LEU A 219 8.58 8.02 5.06
C LEU A 219 10.04 8.14 4.61
N LYS A 220 10.41 9.23 3.94
CA LYS A 220 11.81 9.49 3.56
C LYS A 220 12.72 9.51 4.79
N ALA A 221 12.32 10.22 5.83
CA ALA A 221 13.09 10.25 7.06
C ALA A 221 13.26 8.85 7.66
N GLU A 222 12.20 8.05 7.71
CA GLU A 222 12.24 6.68 8.22
C GLU A 222 13.16 5.78 7.40
N ILE A 223 13.07 5.81 6.06
CA ILE A 223 13.93 5.04 5.15
C ILE A 223 15.40 5.40 5.38
N TYR A 224 15.73 6.69 5.42
CA TYR A 224 17.09 7.15 5.57
C TYR A 224 17.65 6.92 6.99
N MET A 225 16.82 7.04 8.04
CA MET A 225 17.23 6.64 9.39
C MET A 225 17.52 5.14 9.47
N TRP A 226 16.67 4.31 8.84
CA TRP A 226 16.90 2.87 8.78
C TRP A 226 18.21 2.54 8.05
N ALA A 227 18.39 3.05 6.86
CA ALA A 227 19.61 2.84 6.07
C ALA A 227 20.88 3.30 6.81
N ALA A 228 20.79 4.38 7.57
CA ALA A 228 21.91 4.90 8.35
C ALA A 228 22.31 4.04 9.54
N LYS A 229 21.39 3.25 10.11
CA LYS A 229 21.57 2.57 11.40
C LYS A 229 21.59 1.05 11.32
N VAL A 230 20.94 0.45 10.34
CA VAL A 230 20.72 -0.98 10.29
C VAL A 230 21.59 -1.61 9.22
N SER A 231 22.52 -2.49 9.63
CA SER A 231 23.24 -3.38 8.72
C SER A 231 22.61 -4.75 8.70
N ILE A 232 22.53 -5.32 7.51
CA ILE A 232 22.09 -6.71 7.29
C ILE A 232 23.08 -7.36 6.33
N THR A 233 23.02 -8.69 6.17
CA THR A 233 23.84 -9.38 5.17
C THR A 233 23.59 -8.79 3.78
N GLY A 234 24.64 -8.26 3.14
CA GLY A 234 24.56 -7.60 1.83
C GLY A 234 24.13 -6.12 1.85
N PHE A 235 24.09 -5.49 3.04
CA PHE A 235 23.91 -4.04 3.17
C PHE A 235 24.60 -3.53 4.43
N THR A 236 25.48 -2.55 4.28
CA THR A 236 26.17 -1.88 5.40
C THR A 236 25.50 -0.54 5.68
N ALA A 237 25.27 -0.25 6.96
CA ALA A 237 24.68 1.02 7.39
C ALA A 237 25.52 2.22 6.91
N THR A 238 24.86 3.20 6.33
CA THR A 238 25.48 4.34 5.65
C THR A 238 25.90 5.47 6.58
N GLY A 239 25.42 5.47 7.83
CA GLY A 239 25.87 6.38 8.88
C GLY A 239 25.40 7.83 8.73
N ALA A 240 26.31 8.77 8.96
CA ALA A 240 25.98 10.19 9.14
C ALA A 240 25.34 10.86 7.92
N THR A 241 25.69 10.45 6.70
CA THR A 241 25.16 11.06 5.47
C THR A 241 23.65 10.86 5.36
N ASP A 242 23.18 9.64 5.57
CA ASP A 242 21.74 9.34 5.52
C ASP A 242 20.99 9.94 6.72
N LEU A 243 21.61 10.01 7.90
CA LEU A 243 21.02 10.74 9.04
C LEU A 243 20.83 12.22 8.74
N GLN A 244 21.75 12.85 8.03
CA GLN A 244 21.58 14.26 7.64
C GLN A 244 20.43 14.42 6.64
N THR A 245 20.26 13.49 5.70
CA THR A 245 19.14 13.47 4.77
C THR A 245 17.80 13.30 5.51
N ALA A 246 17.74 12.38 6.46
CA ALA A 246 16.57 12.18 7.31
C ALA A 246 16.22 13.45 8.11
N LYS A 247 17.23 14.09 8.72
CA LYS A 247 17.05 15.35 9.44
C LYS A 247 16.50 16.46 8.54
N THR A 248 17.00 16.57 7.33
CA THR A 248 16.51 17.55 6.34
C THR A 248 15.06 17.30 5.99
N ALA A 249 14.66 16.04 5.75
CA ALA A 249 13.28 15.67 5.47
C ALA A 249 12.35 16.05 6.64
N LEU A 250 12.73 15.74 7.89
CA LEU A 250 11.97 16.11 9.08
C LEU A 250 11.86 17.63 9.26
N SER A 251 12.94 18.38 8.95
CA SER A 251 12.92 19.84 9.00
C SER A 251 11.89 20.45 8.02
N GLY A 252 11.57 19.76 6.93
CA GLY A 252 10.53 20.17 5.98
C GLY A 252 9.10 19.94 6.49
N ILE A 253 8.93 19.31 7.65
CA ILE A 253 7.62 19.04 8.28
C ILE A 253 7.40 19.94 9.49
N ILE A 254 8.47 20.26 10.22
CA ILE A 254 8.42 21.08 11.44
C ILE A 254 7.78 22.43 11.13
N GLY A 255 6.81 22.83 11.96
CA GLY A 255 6.05 24.08 11.82
C GLY A 255 4.80 23.98 10.92
N HIS A 256 4.51 22.80 10.35
CA HIS A 256 3.29 22.56 9.57
C HIS A 256 2.24 21.77 10.34
N PHE A 257 2.62 21.18 11.46
CA PHE A 257 1.76 20.38 12.35
C PHE A 257 1.98 20.84 13.79
N GLU A 258 0.95 20.69 14.60
CA GLU A 258 0.95 21.13 15.99
C GLU A 258 0.51 19.96 16.88
N LEU A 259 1.17 19.82 18.05
CA LEU A 259 0.76 18.85 19.03
C LEU A 259 -0.59 19.24 19.66
N MET A 260 -1.43 18.25 19.92
CA MET A 260 -2.70 18.46 20.60
C MET A 260 -2.48 18.67 22.10
N ASP A 261 -3.20 19.62 22.69
CA ASP A 261 -3.13 19.90 24.12
C ASP A 261 -3.56 18.71 24.99
N ASN A 262 -4.47 17.90 24.48
CA ASN A 262 -4.97 16.72 25.17
C ASN A 262 -4.63 15.46 24.39
N PHE A 263 -3.75 14.62 24.94
CA PHE A 263 -3.32 13.36 24.34
C PHE A 263 -4.49 12.43 23.96
N ALA A 264 -5.51 12.33 24.81
CA ALA A 264 -6.67 11.47 24.51
C ALA A 264 -7.47 11.94 23.29
N SER A 265 -7.47 13.24 23.01
CA SER A 265 -8.19 13.81 21.87
C SER A 265 -7.59 13.46 20.51
N ILE A 266 -6.31 13.06 20.46
CA ILE A 266 -5.63 12.58 19.22
C ILE A 266 -6.36 11.35 18.67
N PHE A 267 -6.82 10.48 19.57
CA PHE A 267 -7.42 9.18 19.24
C PHE A 267 -8.95 9.20 19.22
N SER A 268 -9.56 10.37 19.40
CA SER A 268 -11.02 10.49 19.36
C SER A 268 -11.56 10.20 17.96
N CYS A 269 -12.64 9.42 17.90
CA CYS A 269 -13.34 9.13 16.65
C CYS A 269 -13.87 10.40 15.94
N ASP A 270 -14.17 11.45 16.72
CA ASP A 270 -14.69 12.72 16.19
C ASP A 270 -13.59 13.69 15.76
N ASN A 271 -12.32 13.35 15.99
CA ASN A 271 -11.17 14.22 15.73
C ASN A 271 -10.08 13.56 14.88
N LYS A 272 -10.46 12.79 13.87
CA LYS A 272 -9.56 11.98 13.06
C LYS A 272 -8.60 12.77 12.16
N LYS A 273 -8.88 14.05 11.89
CA LYS A 273 -8.04 14.96 11.09
C LYS A 273 -7.47 16.09 11.94
N ASN A 274 -7.10 15.79 13.18
CA ASN A 274 -6.50 16.81 14.07
C ASN A 274 -5.14 17.26 13.57
N THR A 275 -4.63 18.35 14.14
CA THR A 275 -3.40 19.03 13.70
C THR A 275 -2.13 18.21 13.88
N GLU A 276 -2.17 17.10 14.61
CA GLU A 276 -1.02 16.22 14.83
C GLU A 276 -0.90 15.11 13.78
N ILE A 277 -1.99 14.84 13.02
CA ILE A 277 -2.04 13.73 12.06
C ILE A 277 -1.45 14.15 10.71
N ILE A 278 -0.34 13.54 10.33
CA ILE A 278 0.32 13.76 9.04
C ILE A 278 -0.29 12.91 7.92
N PHE A 279 -0.63 11.67 8.23
CA PHE A 279 -1.30 10.74 7.31
C PHE A 279 -2.09 9.70 8.07
N ALA A 280 -3.30 9.43 7.65
CA ALA A 280 -4.15 8.40 8.22
C ALA A 280 -4.95 7.67 7.14
N MET A 281 -5.12 6.38 7.30
CA MET A 281 -6.00 5.57 6.47
C MET A 281 -7.41 5.59 7.06
N PRO A 282 -8.40 6.23 6.40
CA PRO A 282 -9.74 6.36 6.98
C PRO A 282 -10.49 5.03 6.94
N PHE A 283 -11.10 4.68 8.07
CA PHE A 283 -12.13 3.65 8.17
C PHE A 283 -13.44 4.34 8.51
N ILE A 284 -14.37 4.34 7.57
CA ILE A 284 -15.62 5.10 7.63
C ILE A 284 -16.77 4.10 7.65
N GLU A 285 -17.73 4.32 8.55
CA GLU A 285 -18.93 3.47 8.66
C GLU A 285 -19.67 3.38 7.32
N GLY A 286 -20.04 2.17 6.93
CA GLY A 286 -20.68 1.89 5.64
C GLY A 286 -19.73 1.78 4.45
N GLU A 287 -18.44 2.14 4.59
CA GLU A 287 -17.42 2.01 3.54
C GLU A 287 -16.40 0.93 3.86
N ALA A 288 -15.76 1.00 5.03
CA ALA A 288 -14.74 0.05 5.44
C ALA A 288 -14.69 -0.09 6.95
N SER A 289 -14.62 -1.33 7.42
CA SER A 289 -14.44 -1.65 8.83
C SER A 289 -12.99 -1.98 9.15
N ASN A 290 -12.57 -1.62 10.37
CA ASN A 290 -11.28 -1.99 10.94
C ASN A 290 -11.52 -2.92 12.12
N ASP A 291 -11.03 -4.14 12.03
CA ASP A 291 -11.03 -5.12 13.11
C ASP A 291 -9.66 -5.24 13.81
N GLY A 292 -8.84 -4.19 13.74
CA GLY A 292 -7.50 -4.11 14.34
C GLY A 292 -7.49 -4.44 15.83
N GLY A 293 -8.61 -4.27 16.51
CA GLY A 293 -8.80 -4.69 17.90
C GLY A 293 -8.47 -6.17 18.13
N ARG A 294 -8.67 -7.04 17.14
CA ARG A 294 -8.31 -8.47 17.22
C ARG A 294 -6.81 -8.71 17.42
N PHE A 295 -5.95 -7.78 17.01
CA PHE A 295 -4.50 -7.88 17.23
C PHE A 295 -4.10 -7.52 18.67
N LEU A 296 -4.92 -6.72 19.32
CA LEU A 296 -4.70 -6.26 20.69
C LEU A 296 -5.42 -7.15 21.70
N TYR A 297 -6.62 -7.62 21.35
CA TYR A 297 -7.54 -8.32 22.24
C TYR A 297 -8.16 -9.52 21.53
N GLN A 298 -7.44 -10.62 21.41
CA GLN A 298 -7.94 -11.79 20.67
C GLN A 298 -8.74 -12.79 21.50
N ASP A 299 -8.95 -12.56 22.78
CA ASP A 299 -9.53 -13.57 23.64
C ASP A 299 -11.03 -13.36 23.88
N ALA A 300 -11.85 -14.03 23.05
CA ALA A 300 -13.29 -14.18 23.31
C ALA A 300 -13.60 -14.89 24.64
N VAL A 301 -12.58 -15.39 25.30
CA VAL A 301 -12.65 -16.24 26.49
C VAL A 301 -12.79 -15.45 27.79
N PHE A 302 -12.59 -14.15 27.77
CA PHE A 302 -12.71 -13.35 28.98
C PHE A 302 -14.15 -13.14 29.48
N LEU A 303 -15.16 -13.39 28.63
CA LEU A 303 -16.53 -13.41 29.08
C LEU A 303 -16.75 -14.58 30.05
N GLY A 304 -17.14 -14.26 31.24
CA GLY A 304 -17.31 -15.24 32.33
C GLY A 304 -16.05 -15.54 33.16
N GLN A 305 -14.88 -15.01 32.79
CA GLN A 305 -13.61 -15.31 33.47
C GLN A 305 -12.84 -14.05 33.92
N ALA A 306 -13.03 -12.92 33.25
CA ALA A 306 -12.40 -11.68 33.65
C ALA A 306 -13.26 -10.89 34.64
N TYR A 307 -12.60 -10.15 35.53
CA TYR A 307 -13.26 -9.29 36.52
C TYR A 307 -13.15 -7.84 36.09
N GLY A 308 -14.27 -7.14 36.08
CA GLY A 308 -14.30 -5.69 35.90
C GLY A 308 -13.68 -4.95 37.10
N ARG A 309 -13.47 -3.64 37.00
CA ARG A 309 -12.98 -2.78 38.08
C ARG A 309 -13.84 -2.82 39.33
N ASN A 310 -15.11 -3.22 39.23
CA ASN A 310 -16.06 -3.37 40.31
C ASN A 310 -15.96 -4.74 41.02
N GLY A 311 -14.99 -5.57 40.67
CA GLY A 311 -14.81 -6.90 41.24
C GLY A 311 -15.84 -7.94 40.78
N LYS A 312 -16.70 -7.63 39.83
CA LYS A 312 -17.68 -8.57 39.27
C LYS A 312 -17.18 -9.18 37.98
N VAL A 313 -17.56 -10.43 37.74
CA VAL A 313 -17.27 -11.12 36.48
C VAL A 313 -17.94 -10.39 35.31
N ILE A 314 -17.22 -10.23 34.20
CA ILE A 314 -17.75 -9.68 32.97
C ILE A 314 -18.57 -10.78 32.26
N GLU A 315 -19.88 -10.74 32.38
CA GLU A 315 -20.78 -11.76 31.87
C GLU A 315 -21.31 -11.46 30.47
N LYS A 316 -21.25 -10.20 30.04
CA LYS A 316 -21.83 -9.73 28.78
C LYS A 316 -20.87 -8.80 28.06
N ASP A 317 -20.82 -8.97 26.74
CA ASP A 317 -20.23 -8.00 25.82
C ASP A 317 -21.16 -6.78 25.71
N THR A 318 -20.96 -5.80 26.57
CA THR A 318 -21.77 -4.58 26.62
C THR A 318 -21.49 -3.61 25.47
N LEU A 319 -20.37 -3.80 24.77
CA LEU A 319 -19.96 -2.98 23.63
C LEU A 319 -20.30 -3.64 22.29
N ASN A 320 -20.95 -4.81 22.31
CA ASN A 320 -21.36 -5.56 21.14
C ASN A 320 -20.22 -5.92 20.17
N LEU A 321 -19.08 -6.28 20.72
CA LEU A 321 -17.87 -6.66 19.97
C LEU A 321 -17.87 -8.14 19.51
N LYS A 322 -19.03 -8.75 19.47
CA LYS A 322 -19.23 -10.14 19.05
C LYS A 322 -18.58 -10.39 17.68
N GLY A 323 -17.76 -11.40 17.63
CA GLY A 323 -17.07 -11.83 16.41
C GLY A 323 -15.66 -11.28 16.25
N THR A 324 -15.26 -10.27 17.03
CA THR A 324 -13.89 -9.75 17.02
C THR A 324 -13.01 -10.32 18.13
N GLY A 325 -13.58 -11.08 19.05
CA GLY A 325 -12.85 -11.64 20.21
C GLY A 325 -12.37 -10.60 21.21
N GLY A 326 -12.79 -9.34 21.05
CA GLY A 326 -12.40 -8.26 21.94
C GLY A 326 -13.19 -8.27 23.23
N VAL A 327 -12.48 -8.32 24.36
CA VAL A 327 -13.02 -8.07 25.70
C VAL A 327 -12.16 -7.00 26.36
N PHE A 328 -12.79 -6.06 27.01
CA PHE A 328 -12.15 -4.92 27.70
C PHE A 328 -12.11 -5.10 29.17
#